data_e20536eacd7f298d76490e702c00e9e0
#
_entry.id   e20536eacd7f298d76490e702c00e9e0
#
_cell.length_a   1.000
_cell.length_b   1.000
_cell.length_c   1.000
_cell.angle_alpha   90.00
_cell.angle_beta   90.00
_cell.angle_gamma   90.00
#
_symmetry.space_group_name_H-M   'P 1'
#
loop_
_entity.id
_entity.type
_entity.pdbx_description
1 polymer ?
#
loop_
_entity_poly.entity_id
_entity_poly.type
_entity_poly.pdbx_seq_one_letter_code
_entity_poly.pdbx_strand_id
1 'polypeptide(L)'
;MAITKTTTVQRCEVYPLMDSTAETTANAKHPSVMVVYNDAMDDAEDADLPITATRVKHLNKFAEDGGSATDVSGEDALVQTICGAIWA
;
A
#
# COMPACT_ATOMS: atom_id res chain seq x y z
N MET A 1 13.01 -16.43 -22.95
CA MET A 1 12.20 -15.23 -22.72
C MET A 1 12.06 -14.98 -21.22
N ALA A 2 12.47 -13.83 -20.76
CA ALA A 2 12.42 -13.48 -19.35
C ALA A 2 11.64 -12.18 -19.16
N ILE A 3 10.52 -12.27 -18.46
CA ILE A 3 9.73 -11.07 -18.12
C ILE A 3 10.24 -10.50 -16.81
N THR A 4 10.59 -9.24 -16.83
CA THR A 4 11.02 -8.50 -15.65
C THR A 4 9.85 -7.64 -15.17
N LYS A 5 9.48 -7.81 -13.92
CA LYS A 5 8.45 -6.99 -13.28
C LYS A 5 9.13 -6.00 -12.35
N THR A 6 8.86 -4.72 -12.57
CA THR A 6 9.33 -3.65 -11.69
C THR A 6 8.13 -2.98 -11.06
N THR A 7 8.09 -2.95 -9.75
CA THR A 7 7.01 -2.31 -8.99
C THR A 7 7.53 -1.01 -8.39
N THR A 8 6.82 0.08 -8.65
CA THR A 8 7.15 1.38 -8.08
C THR A 8 5.92 1.97 -7.40
N VAL A 9 6.15 2.77 -6.36
CA VAL A 9 5.08 3.52 -5.70
C VAL A 9 4.85 4.79 -6.49
N GLN A 10 3.64 4.94 -7.03
CA GLN A 10 3.24 6.18 -7.70
C GLN A 10 2.68 7.20 -6.72
N ARG A 11 1.99 6.73 -5.68
CA ARG A 11 1.26 7.59 -4.78
C ARG A 11 1.05 6.87 -3.46
N CYS A 12 1.23 7.60 -2.37
CA CYS A 12 0.93 7.11 -1.05
C CYS A 12 0.21 8.22 -0.30
N GLU A 13 -1.05 7.98 0.07
CA GLU A 13 -1.86 8.97 0.75
C GLU A 13 -2.21 8.49 2.16
N VAL A 14 -2.07 9.39 3.11
CA VAL A 14 -2.47 9.15 4.49
C VAL A 14 -3.84 9.79 4.71
N TYR A 15 -4.80 8.98 5.13
CA TYR A 15 -6.11 9.47 5.51
C TYR A 15 -6.15 9.63 7.02
N PRO A 16 -6.30 10.86 7.54
CA PRO A 16 -6.36 11.08 8.97
C PRO A 16 -7.66 10.53 9.56
N LEU A 17 -7.73 10.48 10.89
CA LEU A 17 -8.95 10.10 11.58
C LEU A 17 -10.09 11.06 11.20
N MET A 18 -11.24 10.50 10.85
CA MET A 18 -12.40 11.30 10.50
C MET A 18 -13.11 11.83 11.77
N ASP A 19 -13.50 10.91 12.63
CA ASP A 19 -14.13 11.24 13.90
C ASP A 19 -13.90 10.10 14.88
N SER A 20 -12.85 10.23 15.68
CA SER A 20 -12.45 9.20 16.63
C SER A 20 -13.44 9.04 17.79
N THR A 21 -14.28 10.03 18.04
CA THR A 21 -15.25 9.95 19.13
C THR A 21 -16.52 9.21 18.73
N ALA A 22 -16.86 9.22 17.45
CA ALA A 22 -18.05 8.54 16.93
C ALA A 22 -17.76 7.10 16.51
N GLU A 23 -16.51 6.79 16.20
CA GLU A 23 -16.13 5.50 15.68
C GLU A 23 -15.93 4.47 16.80
N THR A 24 -16.45 3.28 16.57
CA THR A 24 -16.33 2.19 17.54
C THR A 24 -15.35 1.09 17.11
N THR A 25 -14.95 1.09 15.84
CA THR A 25 -14.03 0.09 15.32
C THR A 25 -12.59 0.48 15.60
N ALA A 26 -11.73 -0.51 15.82
CA ALA A 26 -10.32 -0.24 16.15
C ALA A 26 -9.60 0.45 15.00
N ASN A 27 -9.83 0.01 13.75
CA ASN A 27 -9.18 0.62 12.59
C ASN A 27 -9.60 2.06 12.35
N ALA A 28 -10.83 2.40 12.64
CA ALA A 28 -11.35 3.76 12.46
C ALA A 28 -10.72 4.76 13.43
N LYS A 29 -10.06 4.29 14.49
CA LYS A 29 -9.39 5.14 15.48
C LYS A 29 -7.96 5.47 15.08
N HIS A 30 -7.48 4.97 13.96
CA HIS A 30 -6.11 5.17 13.50
C HIS A 30 -6.13 5.59 12.03
N PRO A 31 -5.12 6.37 11.60
CA PRO A 31 -5.02 6.74 10.19
C PRO A 31 -4.91 5.51 9.30
N SER A 32 -5.40 5.63 8.08
CA SER A 32 -5.22 4.60 7.05
C SER A 32 -4.35 5.14 5.92
N VAL A 33 -3.87 4.24 5.08
CA VAL A 33 -2.99 4.58 3.97
C VAL A 33 -3.55 3.97 2.69
N MET A 34 -3.60 4.78 1.62
CA MET A 34 -3.86 4.28 0.29
C MET A 34 -2.56 4.34 -0.50
N VAL A 35 -2.17 3.23 -1.10
CA VAL A 35 -0.97 3.14 -1.92
C VAL A 35 -1.36 2.80 -3.34
N VAL A 36 -0.84 3.53 -4.29
CA VAL A 36 -0.97 3.21 -5.71
C VAL A 36 0.38 2.73 -6.20
N TYR A 37 0.43 1.47 -6.61
CA TYR A 37 1.61 0.86 -7.20
C TYR A 37 1.49 0.85 -8.71
N ASN A 38 2.61 1.03 -9.38
CA ASN A 38 2.74 0.79 -10.82
C ASN A 38 3.60 -0.44 -11.03
N ASP A 39 3.04 -1.43 -11.70
CA ASP A 39 3.76 -2.64 -12.09
C ASP A 39 4.09 -2.54 -13.57
N ALA A 40 5.37 -2.45 -13.90
CA ALA A 40 5.84 -2.46 -15.26
C ALA A 40 6.41 -3.85 -15.58
N MET A 41 5.91 -4.46 -16.63
CA MET A 41 6.39 -5.76 -17.08
C MET A 41 7.08 -5.58 -18.41
N ASP A 42 8.33 -5.97 -18.48
CA ASP A 42 9.18 -5.77 -19.64
C ASP A 42 9.91 -7.05 -20.03
N ASP A 43 10.12 -7.19 -21.34
CA ASP A 43 10.96 -8.22 -21.91
C ASP A 43 11.73 -7.58 -23.06
N ALA A 44 13.05 -7.59 -22.99
CA ALA A 44 13.92 -6.95 -23.98
C ALA A 44 13.73 -7.53 -25.39
N GLU A 45 13.18 -8.75 -25.49
CA GLU A 45 12.96 -9.43 -26.76
C GLU A 45 11.59 -9.14 -27.38
N ASP A 46 10.70 -8.47 -26.66
CA ASP A 46 9.34 -8.19 -27.11
C ASP A 46 9.13 -6.69 -27.27
N ALA A 47 8.91 -6.26 -28.51
CA ALA A 47 8.73 -4.86 -28.84
C ALA A 47 7.40 -4.29 -28.36
N ASP A 48 6.42 -5.14 -28.02
CA ASP A 48 5.13 -4.68 -27.49
C ASP A 48 5.20 -4.35 -25.99
N LEU A 49 6.31 -4.66 -25.34
CA LEU A 49 6.56 -4.32 -23.95
C LEU A 49 7.45 -3.07 -23.84
N PRO A 50 7.47 -2.37 -22.72
CA PRO A 50 6.79 -2.70 -21.47
C PRO A 50 5.28 -2.40 -21.47
N ILE A 51 4.55 -3.17 -20.71
CA ILE A 51 3.18 -2.85 -20.36
C ILE A 51 3.11 -2.53 -18.88
N THR A 52 2.22 -1.62 -18.53
CA THR A 52 2.09 -1.17 -17.14
C THR A 52 0.66 -1.36 -16.66
N ALA A 53 0.53 -1.63 -15.38
CA ALA A 53 -0.75 -1.71 -14.71
C ALA A 53 -0.63 -1.05 -13.33
N THR A 54 -1.69 -0.43 -12.86
CA THR A 54 -1.74 0.14 -11.54
C THR A 54 -2.53 -0.75 -10.60
N ARG A 55 -2.05 -0.84 -9.35
CA ARG A 55 -2.75 -1.52 -8.27
C ARG A 55 -2.98 -0.53 -7.14
N VAL A 56 -4.17 -0.56 -6.57
CA VAL A 56 -4.50 0.26 -5.41
C VAL A 56 -4.65 -0.66 -4.19
N LYS A 57 -3.95 -0.33 -3.10
CA LYS A 57 -4.07 -1.05 -1.84
C LYS A 57 -4.48 -0.08 -0.75
N HIS A 58 -5.35 -0.53 0.13
CA HIS A 58 -5.70 0.21 1.33
C HIS A 58 -5.16 -0.54 2.54
N LEU A 59 -4.43 0.18 3.38
CA LEU A 59 -3.79 -0.40 4.56
C LEU A 59 -4.35 0.26 5.82
N ASN A 60 -4.80 -0.57 6.75
CA ASN A 60 -5.23 -0.15 8.07
C ASN A 60 -4.24 -0.66 9.10
N LYS A 61 -4.23 -0.06 10.29
CA LYS A 61 -3.31 -0.45 11.36
C LYS A 61 -3.44 -1.94 11.72
N PHE A 62 -4.65 -2.48 11.68
CA PHE A 62 -4.90 -3.88 12.01
C PHE A 62 -5.40 -4.63 10.78
N ALA A 63 -4.89 -5.84 10.57
CA ALA A 63 -5.29 -6.70 9.45
C ALA A 63 -6.78 -7.05 9.52
N GLU A 64 -7.28 -7.22 10.74
CA GLU A 64 -8.71 -7.33 11.03
C GLU A 64 -9.03 -6.30 12.09
N ASP A 65 -10.24 -5.76 12.06
CA ASP A 65 -10.64 -4.77 13.03
C ASP A 65 -10.57 -5.34 14.45
N GLY A 66 -9.69 -4.78 15.26
CA GLY A 66 -9.40 -5.29 16.59
C GLY A 66 -8.51 -6.52 16.62
N GLY A 67 -7.96 -6.94 15.46
CA GLY A 67 -7.09 -8.10 15.34
C GLY A 67 -5.60 -7.78 15.41
N SER A 68 -4.81 -8.60 14.72
CA SER A 68 -3.35 -8.45 14.69
C SER A 68 -2.92 -7.23 13.88
N ALA A 69 -1.75 -6.70 14.21
CA ALA A 69 -1.16 -5.61 13.45
C ALA A 69 -0.95 -6.01 11.99
N THR A 70 -1.21 -5.07 11.08
CA THR A 70 -1.03 -5.31 9.66
C THR A 70 0.44 -5.54 9.33
N ASP A 71 0.72 -6.62 8.62
CA ASP A 71 2.08 -6.94 8.17
C ASP A 71 2.38 -6.16 6.89
N VAL A 72 3.30 -5.21 6.98
CA VAL A 72 3.72 -4.40 5.84
C VAL A 72 5.10 -4.80 5.33
N SER A 73 5.64 -5.94 5.79
CA SER A 73 6.98 -6.38 5.41
C SER A 73 7.12 -6.63 3.90
N GLY A 74 6.04 -6.93 3.21
CA GLY A 74 6.02 -7.11 1.77
C GLY A 74 5.81 -5.82 0.97
N GLU A 75 5.61 -4.69 1.64
CA GLU A 75 5.39 -3.42 0.97
C GLU A 75 6.71 -2.72 0.65
N ASP A 76 6.66 -1.70 -0.21
CA ASP A 76 7.81 -0.88 -0.52
C ASP A 76 8.36 -0.21 0.74
N ALA A 77 9.66 0.02 0.79
CA ALA A 77 10.33 0.60 1.95
C ALA A 77 9.75 1.95 2.36
N LEU A 78 9.35 2.77 1.38
CA LEU A 78 8.70 4.05 1.65
C LEU A 78 7.36 3.85 2.38
N VAL A 79 6.57 2.88 1.91
CA VAL A 79 5.27 2.56 2.52
C VAL A 79 5.47 2.04 3.94
N GLN A 80 6.45 1.18 4.15
CA GLN A 80 6.79 0.67 5.49
C GLN A 80 7.16 1.81 6.45
N THR A 81 7.94 2.77 5.98
CA THR A 81 8.36 3.93 6.78
C THR A 81 7.16 4.79 7.16
N ILE A 82 6.28 5.08 6.21
CA ILE A 82 5.08 5.89 6.45
C ILE A 82 4.15 5.19 7.44
N CYS A 83 3.87 3.92 7.24
CA CYS A 83 3.00 3.14 8.12
C CYS A 83 3.58 3.08 9.53
N GLY A 84 4.87 2.86 9.67
CA GLY A 84 5.54 2.83 10.97
C GLY A 84 5.44 4.16 11.71
N ALA A 85 5.50 5.27 10.99
CA ALA A 85 5.41 6.60 11.59
C ALA A 85 3.99 6.94 12.05
N ILE A 86 2.98 6.62 11.26
CA ILE A 86 1.60 7.00 11.59
C ILE A 86 0.90 6.05 12.55
N TRP A 87 1.39 4.82 12.65
CA TRP A 87 0.79 3.80 13.53
C TRP A 87 1.60 3.55 14.80
N ALA A 88 2.63 4.33 14.98
CA ALA A 88 3.48 4.20 16.17
C ALA A 88 2.73 4.53 17.48
#